data_68c1de392a661298069804ca7fdf03df
#
_entry.id   68c1de392a661298069804ca7fdf03df
#
_cell.length_a   1.000
_cell.length_b   1.000
_cell.length_c   1.000
_cell.angle_alpha   90.00
_cell.angle_beta   90.00
_cell.angle_gamma   90.00
#
_symmetry.space_group_name_H-M   'P 1'
#
loop_
_entity.id
_entity.type
_entity.pdbx_description
1 polymer ?
#
loop_
_entity_poly.entity_id
_entity_poly.type
_entity_poly.pdbx_seq_one_letter_code
_entity_poly.pdbx_strand_id
1 'polypeptide(L)'
;MDNLLEINSLSYSYKDKSIFNDLRISIKPETTNLILGPNSSGKTTLIRLLCGILPSNDIINLNGISLNKKNIRDYLLSIGVVFFDDNNKFLFDKVIDELAFPLENLNYKRKDISNRIDEVKKLLEIQNCINKNIGDLTYFEQVKVLIGVSIMHNPKIIFLDNILSKLNTSEVKKIFKILNKIKKEITICITSSSMDNILFFDNVIVINKGTTVISDTPNKVLEHDNELARMGLLIPPMIDLSLKLSFYGLVDEIITDVDRMVDILWK
;
A
#
# COMPACT_ATOMS: atom_id res chain seq x y z
N MET A 1 6.09 20.56 5.49
CA MET A 1 6.72 19.62 4.54
C MET A 1 5.75 19.50 3.38
N ASP A 2 6.26 19.67 2.17
CA ASP A 2 5.43 19.60 0.97
C ASP A 2 4.99 18.14 0.73
N ASN A 3 3.84 17.96 0.10
CA ASN A 3 3.34 16.63 -0.21
C ASN A 3 4.22 15.98 -1.29
N LEU A 4 4.44 14.66 -1.17
CA LEU A 4 5.15 13.89 -2.19
C LEU A 4 4.25 13.60 -3.39
N LEU A 5 3.00 13.21 -3.15
CA LEU A 5 1.99 12.97 -4.17
C LEU A 5 0.80 13.87 -3.95
N GLU A 6 0.34 14.53 -5.02
CA GLU A 6 -0.84 15.37 -5.02
C GLU A 6 -1.76 15.05 -6.20
N ILE A 7 -3.02 14.89 -5.90
CA ILE A 7 -4.13 14.81 -6.85
C ILE A 7 -5.13 15.87 -6.45
N ASN A 8 -5.27 16.93 -7.26
CA ASN A 8 -6.08 18.10 -6.89
C ASN A 8 -7.56 17.99 -7.29
N SER A 9 -7.87 17.27 -8.37
CA SER A 9 -9.24 17.12 -8.87
C SER A 9 -9.28 16.06 -9.97
N LEU A 10 -9.24 14.77 -9.59
CA LEU A 10 -9.27 13.68 -10.54
C LEU A 10 -10.70 13.23 -10.82
N SER A 11 -11.13 13.38 -12.08
CA SER A 11 -12.35 12.79 -12.60
C SER A 11 -12.02 11.77 -13.69
N TYR A 12 -12.60 10.59 -13.59
CA TYR A 12 -12.34 9.52 -14.54
C TYR A 12 -13.58 8.63 -14.74
N SER A 13 -13.83 8.25 -16.00
CA SER A 13 -14.93 7.35 -16.38
C SER A 13 -14.44 6.28 -17.33
N TYR A 14 -14.95 5.04 -17.16
CA TYR A 14 -14.88 4.00 -18.19
C TYR A 14 -16.13 4.11 -19.07
N LYS A 15 -16.00 4.57 -20.33
CA LYS A 15 -17.14 4.86 -21.20
C LYS A 15 -18.20 5.70 -20.45
N ASP A 16 -19.36 5.12 -20.17
CA ASP A 16 -20.48 5.81 -19.54
C ASP A 16 -20.52 5.65 -18.00
N LYS A 17 -19.58 4.86 -17.43
CA LYS A 17 -19.53 4.62 -15.98
C LYS A 17 -18.51 5.55 -15.32
N SER A 18 -18.97 6.56 -14.59
CA SER A 18 -18.12 7.40 -13.75
C SER A 18 -17.51 6.56 -12.62
N ILE A 19 -16.20 6.68 -12.42
CA ILE A 19 -15.44 6.04 -11.33
C ILE A 19 -15.01 7.07 -10.31
N PHE A 20 -14.44 8.19 -10.77
CA PHE A 20 -14.03 9.30 -9.92
C PHE A 20 -14.71 10.60 -10.34
N ASN A 21 -15.04 11.41 -9.35
CA ASN A 21 -15.64 12.71 -9.52
C ASN A 21 -15.01 13.67 -8.50
N ASP A 22 -14.06 14.49 -8.94
CA ASP A 22 -13.30 15.42 -8.08
C ASP A 22 -12.54 14.72 -6.92
N LEU A 23 -11.92 13.55 -7.21
CA LEU A 23 -11.10 12.86 -6.21
C LEU A 23 -9.86 13.69 -5.89
N ARG A 24 -9.60 13.90 -4.59
CA ARG A 24 -8.45 14.66 -4.07
C ARG A 24 -7.65 13.80 -3.11
N ILE A 25 -6.35 13.71 -3.32
CA ILE A 25 -5.45 12.94 -2.46
C ILE A 25 -4.15 13.70 -2.27
N SER A 26 -3.67 13.72 -1.03
CA SER A 26 -2.36 14.25 -0.67
C SER A 26 -1.62 13.25 0.20
N ILE A 27 -0.38 12.90 -0.19
CA ILE A 27 0.46 11.94 0.52
C ILE A 27 1.79 12.59 0.87
N LYS A 28 2.16 12.50 2.13
CA LYS A 28 3.44 13.01 2.64
C LYS A 28 4.58 12.02 2.38
N PRO A 29 5.81 12.49 2.23
CA PRO A 29 6.97 11.60 2.12
C PRO A 29 7.18 10.77 3.41
N GLU A 30 7.85 9.63 3.26
CA GLU A 30 8.29 8.76 4.36
C GLU A 30 7.14 8.27 5.27
N THR A 31 5.95 8.10 4.70
CA THR A 31 4.76 7.60 5.39
C THR A 31 4.25 6.30 4.80
N THR A 32 3.55 5.52 5.62
CA THR A 32 2.71 4.40 5.18
C THR A 32 1.26 4.87 5.10
N ASN A 33 0.64 4.69 3.93
CA ASN A 33 -0.71 5.17 3.65
C ASN A 33 -1.62 4.01 3.27
N LEU A 34 -2.78 3.93 3.89
CA LEU A 34 -3.85 3.01 3.53
C LEU A 34 -4.86 3.73 2.64
N ILE A 35 -5.04 3.25 1.42
CA ILE A 35 -6.16 3.66 0.56
C ILE A 35 -7.28 2.65 0.78
N LEU A 36 -8.23 3.03 1.62
CA LEU A 36 -9.34 2.20 2.07
C LEU A 36 -10.61 2.51 1.29
N GLY A 37 -11.41 1.51 1.03
CA GLY A 37 -12.74 1.69 0.43
C GLY A 37 -13.41 0.36 0.13
N PRO A 38 -14.74 0.32 0.01
CA PRO A 38 -15.47 -0.91 -0.31
C PRO A 38 -15.02 -1.49 -1.66
N ASN A 39 -15.39 -2.74 -1.91
CA ASN A 39 -15.14 -3.34 -3.22
C ASN A 39 -15.79 -2.48 -4.31
N SER A 40 -15.13 -2.39 -5.46
CA SER A 40 -15.55 -1.55 -6.59
C SER A 40 -15.55 -0.02 -6.34
N SER A 41 -14.92 0.47 -5.26
CA SER A 41 -14.74 1.92 -5.02
C SER A 41 -13.73 2.60 -5.95
N GLY A 42 -13.04 1.84 -6.81
CA GLY A 42 -12.08 2.37 -7.77
C GLY A 42 -10.60 2.28 -7.35
N LYS A 43 -10.24 1.63 -6.24
CA LYS A 43 -8.84 1.55 -5.74
C LYS A 43 -7.83 1.08 -6.79
N THR A 44 -8.08 -0.04 -7.43
CA THR A 44 -7.21 -0.55 -8.52
C THR A 44 -7.20 0.39 -9.72
N THR A 45 -8.33 1.04 -10.04
CA THR A 45 -8.38 2.07 -11.10
C THR A 45 -7.52 3.27 -10.75
N LEU A 46 -7.54 3.71 -9.48
CA LEU A 46 -6.67 4.76 -8.99
C LEU A 46 -5.19 4.39 -9.18
N ILE A 47 -4.77 3.20 -8.74
CA ILE A 47 -3.38 2.75 -8.94
C ILE A 47 -3.01 2.74 -10.43
N ARG A 48 -3.89 2.27 -11.32
CA ARG A 48 -3.65 2.29 -12.77
C ARG A 48 -3.50 3.70 -13.35
N LEU A 49 -4.25 4.67 -12.84
CA LEU A 49 -4.11 6.08 -13.20
C LEU A 49 -2.79 6.66 -12.69
N LEU A 50 -2.44 6.38 -11.42
CA LEU A 50 -1.18 6.79 -10.81
C LEU A 50 0.04 6.21 -11.51
N CYS A 51 -0.07 5.03 -12.10
CA CYS A 51 1.01 4.38 -12.85
C CYS A 51 1.00 4.74 -14.35
N GLY A 52 0.14 5.65 -14.81
CA GLY A 52 0.05 6.04 -16.21
C GLY A 52 -0.44 4.95 -17.16
N ILE A 53 -0.99 3.83 -16.64
CA ILE A 53 -1.62 2.76 -17.43
C ILE A 53 -2.93 3.25 -18.04
N LEU A 54 -3.64 4.08 -17.28
CA LEU A 54 -4.83 4.79 -17.74
C LEU A 54 -4.50 6.28 -17.90
N PRO A 55 -5.09 6.97 -18.90
CA PRO A 55 -4.82 8.38 -19.12
C PRO A 55 -5.35 9.23 -17.96
N SER A 56 -4.51 10.12 -17.45
CA SER A 56 -4.85 11.17 -16.49
C SER A 56 -4.47 12.53 -17.08
N ASN A 57 -5.32 13.54 -16.94
CA ASN A 57 -5.18 14.85 -17.59
C ASN A 57 -4.25 15.79 -16.80
N ASP A 58 -2.97 15.47 -16.67
CA ASP A 58 -1.92 16.29 -15.99
C ASP A 58 -2.24 16.70 -14.53
N ILE A 59 -3.19 16.01 -13.90
CA ILE A 59 -3.73 16.33 -12.57
C ILE A 59 -2.92 15.67 -11.45
N ILE A 60 -2.14 14.66 -11.80
CA ILE A 60 -1.33 13.87 -10.86
C ILE A 60 0.07 14.47 -10.83
N ASN A 61 0.52 14.88 -9.65
CA ASN A 61 1.85 15.41 -9.41
C ASN A 61 2.57 14.53 -8.37
N LEU A 62 3.76 14.07 -8.71
CA LEU A 62 4.64 13.33 -7.83
C LEU A 62 5.97 14.07 -7.71
N ASN A 63 6.26 14.57 -6.52
CA ASN A 63 7.51 15.29 -6.22
C ASN A 63 7.82 16.41 -7.24
N GLY A 64 6.80 17.20 -7.60
CA GLY A 64 6.90 18.26 -8.59
C GLY A 64 6.86 17.81 -10.07
N ILE A 65 6.82 16.51 -10.33
CA ILE A 65 6.74 15.95 -11.70
C ILE A 65 5.28 15.60 -12.01
N SER A 66 4.68 16.32 -12.94
CA SER A 66 3.33 16.01 -13.42
C SER A 66 3.33 14.80 -14.34
N LEU A 67 2.35 13.91 -14.16
CA LEU A 67 2.17 12.73 -15.01
C LEU A 67 1.59 13.14 -16.37
N ASN A 68 2.46 13.27 -17.38
CA ASN A 68 2.10 13.60 -18.76
C ASN A 68 3.05 12.95 -19.76
N LYS A 69 2.74 13.07 -21.05
CA LYS A 69 3.53 12.45 -22.13
C LYS A 69 5.00 12.91 -22.17
N LYS A 70 5.30 14.12 -21.68
CA LYS A 70 6.69 14.65 -21.69
C LYS A 70 7.51 14.08 -20.55
N ASN A 71 6.90 13.91 -19.37
CA ASN A 71 7.58 13.54 -18.13
C ASN A 71 7.34 12.08 -17.71
N ILE A 72 6.61 11.29 -18.51
CA ILE A 72 6.18 9.92 -18.13
C ILE A 72 7.35 9.03 -17.72
N ARG A 73 8.49 9.13 -18.38
CA ARG A 73 9.67 8.33 -18.06
C ARG A 73 10.22 8.63 -16.67
N ASP A 74 10.43 9.90 -16.36
CA ASP A 74 10.97 10.33 -15.06
C ASP A 74 9.97 10.06 -13.93
N TYR A 75 8.68 10.25 -14.24
CA TYR A 75 7.61 9.91 -13.33
C TYR A 75 7.61 8.40 -13.00
N LEU A 76 7.65 7.53 -14.02
CA LEU A 76 7.64 6.07 -13.83
C LEU A 76 8.91 5.56 -13.12
N LEU A 77 10.06 6.20 -13.29
CA LEU A 77 11.26 5.89 -12.52
C LEU A 77 11.13 6.26 -11.04
N SER A 78 10.18 7.11 -10.70
CA SER A 78 9.93 7.52 -9.32
C SER A 78 8.90 6.65 -8.60
N ILE A 79 8.27 5.70 -9.27
CA ILE A 79 7.25 4.82 -8.69
C ILE A 79 7.61 3.34 -8.80
N GLY A 80 7.25 2.57 -7.79
CA GLY A 80 7.16 1.11 -7.86
C GLY A 80 5.70 0.69 -7.73
N VAL A 81 5.31 -0.39 -8.39
CA VAL A 81 3.94 -0.88 -8.32
C VAL A 81 3.88 -2.40 -8.25
N VAL A 82 2.96 -2.90 -7.44
CA VAL A 82 2.56 -4.31 -7.42
C VAL A 82 1.05 -4.37 -7.56
N PHE A 83 0.59 -4.98 -8.65
CA PHE A 83 -0.79 -5.42 -8.78
C PHE A 83 -0.89 -6.85 -8.29
N PHE A 84 -1.72 -7.05 -7.27
CA PHE A 84 -1.95 -8.39 -6.78
C PHE A 84 -3.11 -9.03 -7.56
N ASP A 85 -2.76 -9.69 -8.68
CA ASP A 85 -3.66 -10.56 -9.43
C ASP A 85 -3.19 -12.02 -9.30
N ASP A 86 -4.08 -12.94 -8.98
CA ASP A 86 -3.73 -14.35 -8.73
C ASP A 86 -3.13 -15.05 -9.96
N ASN A 87 -3.38 -14.55 -11.16
CA ASN A 87 -3.07 -15.25 -12.40
C ASN A 87 -1.78 -14.81 -13.11
N ASN A 88 -1.26 -13.60 -12.86
CA ASN A 88 -0.11 -13.05 -13.61
C ASN A 88 0.77 -12.13 -12.75
N LYS A 89 1.29 -12.64 -11.64
CA LYS A 89 2.06 -11.83 -10.69
C LYS A 89 3.53 -11.69 -11.06
N PHE A 90 4.08 -12.71 -11.70
CA PHE A 90 5.50 -12.86 -11.96
C PHE A 90 5.74 -13.11 -13.45
N LEU A 91 6.88 -12.62 -13.93
CA LEU A 91 7.31 -12.76 -15.32
C LEU A 91 8.26 -13.94 -15.51
N PHE A 92 8.98 -14.32 -14.45
CA PHE A 92 10.02 -15.35 -14.48
C PHE A 92 9.70 -16.50 -13.53
N ASP A 93 10.32 -17.65 -13.77
CA ASP A 93 10.18 -18.82 -12.91
C ASP A 93 11.02 -18.71 -11.63
N LYS A 94 12.15 -17.97 -11.67
CA LYS A 94 13.08 -17.86 -10.53
C LYS A 94 13.02 -16.50 -9.87
N VAL A 95 13.16 -16.50 -8.54
CA VAL A 95 13.17 -15.28 -7.72
C VAL A 95 14.29 -14.32 -8.14
N ILE A 96 15.49 -14.85 -8.41
CA ILE A 96 16.64 -14.02 -8.77
C ILE A 96 16.42 -13.26 -10.09
N ASP A 97 15.82 -13.92 -11.07
CA ASP A 97 15.57 -13.33 -12.39
C ASP A 97 14.45 -12.26 -12.29
N GLU A 98 13.42 -12.53 -11.48
CA GLU A 98 12.35 -11.57 -11.19
C GLU A 98 12.89 -10.30 -10.53
N LEU A 99 13.81 -10.43 -9.56
CA LEU A 99 14.44 -9.28 -8.91
C LEU A 99 15.41 -8.53 -9.83
N ALA A 100 16.12 -9.24 -10.74
CA ALA A 100 17.06 -8.61 -11.65
C ALA A 100 16.37 -7.75 -12.71
N PHE A 101 15.21 -8.20 -13.18
CA PHE A 101 14.53 -7.65 -14.36
C PHE A 101 14.30 -6.12 -14.35
N PRO A 102 13.86 -5.46 -13.27
CA PRO A 102 13.68 -4.01 -13.26
C PRO A 102 14.93 -3.24 -13.59
N LEU A 103 16.10 -3.67 -13.10
CA LEU A 103 17.37 -3.01 -13.34
C LEU A 103 17.98 -3.40 -14.70
N GLU A 104 17.75 -4.62 -15.17
CA GLU A 104 18.13 -5.04 -16.53
C GLU A 104 17.39 -4.19 -17.58
N ASN A 105 16.11 -3.96 -17.40
CA ASN A 105 15.28 -3.10 -18.24
C ASN A 105 15.79 -1.64 -18.28
N LEU A 106 16.43 -1.20 -17.20
CA LEU A 106 17.04 0.11 -17.07
C LEU A 106 18.52 0.13 -17.54
N ASN A 107 19.02 -0.98 -18.10
CA ASN A 107 20.39 -1.15 -18.59
C ASN A 107 21.47 -0.94 -17.52
N TYR A 108 21.22 -1.33 -16.27
CA TYR A 108 22.25 -1.33 -15.23
C TYR A 108 23.31 -2.41 -15.50
N LYS A 109 24.54 -2.17 -15.02
CA LYS A 109 25.61 -3.14 -15.12
C LYS A 109 25.34 -4.34 -14.20
N ARG A 110 25.73 -5.55 -14.62
CA ARG A 110 25.54 -6.80 -13.84
C ARG A 110 26.03 -6.70 -12.41
N LYS A 111 27.15 -6.01 -12.17
CA LYS A 111 27.70 -5.80 -10.82
C LYS A 111 26.75 -5.00 -9.94
N ASP A 112 26.14 -3.94 -10.48
CA ASP A 112 25.23 -3.06 -9.73
C ASP A 112 23.92 -3.80 -9.44
N ILE A 113 23.43 -4.60 -10.40
CA ILE A 113 22.27 -5.47 -10.21
C ILE A 113 22.52 -6.49 -9.08
N SER A 114 23.67 -7.18 -9.12
CA SER A 114 24.03 -8.15 -8.08
C SER A 114 24.13 -7.51 -6.69
N ASN A 115 24.76 -6.36 -6.58
CA ASN A 115 24.86 -5.62 -5.31
C ASN A 115 23.47 -5.24 -4.80
N ARG A 116 22.60 -4.74 -5.67
CA ARG A 116 21.23 -4.33 -5.29
C ARG A 116 20.37 -5.51 -4.88
N ILE A 117 20.49 -6.65 -5.56
CA ILE A 117 19.82 -7.90 -5.14
C ILE A 117 20.30 -8.30 -3.75
N ASP A 118 21.59 -8.19 -3.44
CA ASP A 118 22.16 -8.51 -2.13
C ASP A 118 21.64 -7.61 -1.01
N GLU A 119 21.40 -6.33 -1.29
CA GLU A 119 20.78 -5.40 -0.35
C GLU A 119 19.30 -5.76 -0.11
N VAL A 120 18.54 -5.89 -1.19
CA VAL A 120 17.09 -6.13 -1.15
C VAL A 120 16.78 -7.49 -0.50
N LYS A 121 17.54 -8.56 -0.82
CA LYS A 121 17.32 -9.87 -0.19
C LYS A 121 17.55 -9.86 1.31
N LYS A 122 18.50 -9.04 1.81
CA LYS A 122 18.75 -8.88 3.25
C LYS A 122 17.62 -8.08 3.91
N LEU A 123 17.20 -6.97 3.28
CA LEU A 123 16.13 -6.11 3.76
C LEU A 123 14.82 -6.87 3.94
N LEU A 124 14.47 -7.72 2.95
CA LEU A 124 13.23 -8.49 2.91
C LEU A 124 13.31 -9.86 3.60
N GLU A 125 14.50 -10.25 4.08
CA GLU A 125 14.72 -11.55 4.72
C GLU A 125 14.30 -12.72 3.80
N ILE A 126 14.78 -12.69 2.52
CA ILE A 126 14.49 -13.72 1.49
C ILE A 126 15.73 -14.50 1.04
N GLN A 127 16.79 -14.52 1.83
CA GLN A 127 18.04 -15.20 1.47
C GLN A 127 17.81 -16.68 1.10
N ASN A 128 16.90 -17.34 1.82
CA ASN A 128 16.59 -18.76 1.61
C ASN A 128 15.73 -19.03 0.38
N CYS A 129 15.18 -17.98 -0.24
CA CYS A 129 14.27 -18.07 -1.39
C CYS A 129 14.93 -17.67 -2.71
N ILE A 130 16.10 -16.99 -2.68
CA ILE A 130 16.68 -16.31 -3.85
C ILE A 130 16.92 -17.23 -5.05
N ASN A 131 17.26 -18.49 -4.83
CA ASN A 131 17.51 -19.49 -5.88
C ASN A 131 16.34 -20.43 -6.13
N LYS A 132 15.21 -20.24 -5.43
CA LYS A 132 14.01 -21.08 -5.61
C LYS A 132 13.21 -20.67 -6.84
N ASN A 133 12.40 -21.61 -7.32
CA ASN A 133 11.33 -21.27 -8.23
C ASN A 133 10.21 -20.56 -7.48
N ILE A 134 9.58 -19.59 -8.13
CA ILE A 134 8.49 -18.80 -7.54
C ILE A 134 7.29 -19.68 -7.19
N GLY A 135 7.05 -20.73 -7.98
CA GLY A 135 5.98 -21.70 -7.71
C GLY A 135 6.15 -22.49 -6.40
N ASP A 136 7.39 -22.58 -5.89
CA ASP A 136 7.71 -23.28 -4.64
C ASP A 136 7.59 -22.37 -3.40
N LEU A 137 7.30 -21.09 -3.58
CA LEU A 137 7.19 -20.11 -2.52
C LEU A 137 5.80 -20.12 -1.87
N THR A 138 5.78 -19.98 -0.55
CA THR A 138 4.55 -19.63 0.17
C THR A 138 4.04 -18.26 -0.29
N TYR A 139 2.75 -18.00 -0.08
CA TYR A 139 2.17 -16.70 -0.39
C TYR A 139 2.90 -15.54 0.29
N PHE A 140 3.27 -15.69 1.55
CA PHE A 140 4.05 -14.69 2.30
C PHE A 140 5.42 -14.42 1.68
N GLU A 141 6.13 -15.46 1.21
CA GLU A 141 7.40 -15.30 0.51
C GLU A 141 7.20 -14.59 -0.84
N GLN A 142 6.14 -14.93 -1.59
CA GLN A 142 5.77 -14.25 -2.83
C GLN A 142 5.52 -12.76 -2.63
N VAL A 143 4.78 -12.38 -1.58
CA VAL A 143 4.54 -10.96 -1.22
C VAL A 143 5.86 -10.24 -0.97
N LYS A 144 6.81 -10.86 -0.26
CA LYS A 144 8.13 -10.26 -0.03
C LYS A 144 8.91 -10.07 -1.33
N VAL A 145 8.88 -11.05 -2.23
CA VAL A 145 9.52 -10.93 -3.55
C VAL A 145 8.90 -9.79 -4.36
N LEU A 146 7.58 -9.68 -4.42
CA LEU A 146 6.89 -8.60 -5.12
C LEU A 146 7.23 -7.21 -4.57
N ILE A 147 7.30 -7.06 -3.23
CA ILE A 147 7.79 -5.84 -2.61
C ILE A 147 9.24 -5.58 -3.07
N GLY A 148 10.08 -6.62 -3.10
CA GLY A 148 11.45 -6.53 -3.57
C GLY A 148 11.55 -5.98 -4.99
N VAL A 149 10.81 -6.56 -5.91
CA VAL A 149 10.77 -6.11 -7.32
C VAL A 149 10.38 -4.63 -7.40
N SER A 150 9.38 -4.20 -6.62
CA SER A 150 8.90 -2.82 -6.65
C SER A 150 9.90 -1.77 -6.15
N ILE A 151 10.89 -2.18 -5.33
CA ILE A 151 11.90 -1.26 -4.77
C ILE A 151 13.29 -1.36 -5.42
N MET A 152 13.49 -2.25 -6.40
CA MET A 152 14.80 -2.49 -7.00
C MET A 152 15.46 -1.23 -7.56
N HIS A 153 14.69 -0.36 -8.20
CA HIS A 153 15.17 0.86 -8.84
C HIS A 153 15.13 2.12 -7.95
N ASN A 154 14.96 1.94 -6.62
CA ASN A 154 14.88 3.03 -5.64
C ASN A 154 13.81 4.09 -5.95
N PRO A 155 12.54 3.72 -6.09
CA PRO A 155 11.46 4.67 -6.33
C PRO A 155 11.25 5.59 -5.12
N LYS A 156 10.55 6.71 -5.32
CA LYS A 156 10.14 7.62 -4.24
C LYS A 156 8.90 7.12 -3.50
N ILE A 157 8.04 6.38 -4.21
CA ILE A 157 6.79 5.84 -3.68
C ILE A 157 6.51 4.46 -4.29
N ILE A 158 5.94 3.55 -3.50
CA ILE A 158 5.43 2.27 -3.96
C ILE A 158 3.93 2.15 -3.75
N PHE A 159 3.24 1.60 -4.74
CA PHE A 159 1.83 1.27 -4.69
C PHE A 159 1.65 -0.24 -4.66
N LEU A 160 1.00 -0.74 -3.63
CA LEU A 160 0.81 -2.16 -3.36
C LEU A 160 -0.70 -2.46 -3.34
N ASP A 161 -1.23 -2.95 -4.46
CA ASP A 161 -2.67 -3.18 -4.60
C ASP A 161 -3.08 -4.48 -3.91
N ASN A 162 -3.81 -4.36 -2.79
CA ASN A 162 -4.45 -5.46 -2.04
C ASN A 162 -3.54 -6.62 -1.60
N ILE A 163 -2.25 -6.37 -1.36
CA ILE A 163 -1.26 -7.42 -1.06
C ILE A 163 -1.45 -8.12 0.28
N LEU A 164 -2.19 -7.50 1.23
CA LEU A 164 -2.36 -8.02 2.59
C LEU A 164 -3.53 -9.00 2.72
N SER A 165 -4.38 -9.13 1.70
CA SER A 165 -5.69 -9.79 1.80
C SER A 165 -5.66 -11.28 2.14
N LYS A 166 -4.55 -11.98 1.84
CA LYS A 166 -4.39 -13.42 2.08
C LYS A 166 -3.35 -13.74 3.16
N LEU A 167 -2.81 -12.71 3.83
CA LEU A 167 -1.86 -12.87 4.91
C LEU A 167 -2.58 -13.01 6.25
N ASN A 168 -2.09 -13.91 7.10
CA ASN A 168 -2.55 -13.96 8.48
C ASN A 168 -1.93 -12.83 9.33
N THR A 169 -2.47 -12.60 10.53
CA THR A 169 -2.05 -11.50 11.40
C THR A 169 -0.54 -11.50 11.72
N SER A 170 0.05 -12.69 11.93
CA SER A 170 1.50 -12.80 12.21
C SER A 170 2.35 -12.41 11.01
N GLU A 171 1.94 -12.82 9.81
CA GLU A 171 2.60 -12.46 8.54
C GLU A 171 2.48 -10.97 8.25
N VAL A 172 1.31 -10.38 8.46
CA VAL A 172 1.10 -8.93 8.34
C VAL A 172 2.04 -8.16 9.26
N LYS A 173 2.14 -8.54 10.54
CA LYS A 173 3.09 -7.91 11.48
C LYS A 173 4.53 -7.97 10.97
N LYS A 174 4.95 -9.11 10.37
CA LYS A 174 6.29 -9.25 9.78
C LYS A 174 6.46 -8.34 8.55
N ILE A 175 5.45 -8.25 7.67
CA ILE A 175 5.49 -7.34 6.51
C ILE A 175 5.62 -5.89 6.99
N PHE A 176 4.82 -5.43 7.95
CA PHE A 176 4.93 -4.06 8.46
C PHE A 176 6.27 -3.76 9.13
N LYS A 177 6.89 -4.75 9.78
CA LYS A 177 8.26 -4.61 10.30
C LYS A 177 9.27 -4.33 9.18
N ILE A 178 9.11 -4.96 8.01
CA ILE A 178 9.92 -4.71 6.81
C ILE A 178 9.56 -3.34 6.22
N LEU A 179 8.28 -3.06 6.01
CA LEU A 179 7.82 -1.78 5.44
C LEU A 179 8.27 -0.57 6.28
N ASN A 180 8.31 -0.69 7.60
CA ASN A 180 8.83 0.35 8.51
C ASN A 180 10.35 0.63 8.34
N LYS A 181 11.11 -0.35 7.83
CA LYS A 181 12.51 -0.10 7.44
C LYS A 181 12.56 0.65 6.09
N ILE A 182 11.72 0.24 5.14
CA ILE A 182 11.64 0.80 3.78
C ILE A 182 11.12 2.24 3.80
N LYS A 183 10.13 2.57 4.64
CA LYS A 183 9.47 3.88 4.66
C LYS A 183 10.39 5.06 4.98
N LYS A 184 11.56 4.82 5.55
CA LYS A 184 12.56 5.85 5.82
C LYS A 184 13.13 6.49 4.55
N GLU A 185 12.98 5.84 3.40
CA GLU A 185 13.49 6.28 2.11
C GLU A 185 12.40 6.29 1.04
N ILE A 186 11.39 5.43 1.17
CA ILE A 186 10.35 5.20 0.15
C ILE A 186 8.97 5.29 0.81
N THR A 187 8.14 6.17 0.32
CA THR A 187 6.73 6.28 0.74
C THR A 187 5.93 5.06 0.28
N ILE A 188 5.02 4.58 1.13
CA ILE A 188 4.29 3.34 0.87
C ILE A 188 2.79 3.61 0.84
N CYS A 189 2.12 3.12 -0.21
CA CYS A 189 0.67 3.15 -0.35
C CYS A 189 0.15 1.74 -0.57
N ILE A 190 -0.75 1.29 0.31
CA ILE A 190 -1.40 -0.01 0.22
C ILE A 190 -2.89 0.20 0.06
N THR A 191 -3.52 -0.51 -0.88
CA THR A 191 -4.98 -0.52 -0.99
C THR A 191 -5.57 -1.68 -0.20
N SER A 192 -6.73 -1.47 0.42
CA SER A 192 -7.50 -2.52 1.08
C SER A 192 -9.00 -2.23 1.04
N SER A 193 -9.80 -3.28 1.14
CA SER A 193 -11.24 -3.19 1.44
C SER A 193 -11.57 -3.58 2.88
N SER A 194 -10.57 -4.00 3.67
CA SER A 194 -10.69 -4.34 5.09
C SER A 194 -9.95 -3.32 5.96
N MET A 195 -10.46 -3.11 7.17
CA MET A 195 -9.88 -2.28 8.22
C MET A 195 -9.02 -3.07 9.21
N ASP A 196 -8.84 -4.38 9.05
CA ASP A 196 -8.16 -5.25 10.01
C ASP A 196 -6.76 -4.76 10.40
N ASN A 197 -6.08 -4.09 9.48
CA ASN A 197 -4.71 -3.64 9.65
C ASN A 197 -4.57 -2.12 9.74
N ILE A 198 -5.67 -1.39 9.96
CA ILE A 198 -5.72 0.08 9.89
C ILE A 198 -4.68 0.75 10.82
N LEU A 199 -4.44 0.21 12.00
CA LEU A 199 -3.54 0.78 13.01
C LEU A 199 -2.05 0.66 12.67
N PHE A 200 -1.68 -0.09 11.62
CA PHE A 200 -0.30 -0.18 11.18
C PHE A 200 0.13 0.97 10.26
N PHE A 201 -0.81 1.81 9.83
CA PHE A 201 -0.54 2.91 8.91
C PHE A 201 -0.37 4.24 9.63
N ASP A 202 0.39 5.16 9.00
CA ASP A 202 0.52 6.53 9.48
C ASP A 202 -0.69 7.37 9.06
N ASN A 203 -1.25 7.12 7.86
CA ASN A 203 -2.43 7.82 7.33
C ASN A 203 -3.39 6.84 6.65
N VAL A 204 -4.66 7.18 6.66
CA VAL A 204 -5.75 6.45 6.00
C VAL A 204 -6.54 7.39 5.12
N ILE A 205 -6.73 7.03 3.86
CA ILE A 205 -7.50 7.75 2.86
C ILE A 205 -8.69 6.88 2.48
N VAL A 206 -9.88 7.29 2.87
CA VAL A 206 -11.12 6.55 2.59
C VAL A 206 -11.75 7.05 1.30
N ILE A 207 -11.89 6.14 0.33
CA ILE A 207 -12.52 6.42 -0.97
C ILE A 207 -13.86 5.72 -1.05
N ASN A 208 -14.91 6.50 -1.32
CA ASN A 208 -16.25 5.97 -1.57
C ASN A 208 -16.94 6.75 -2.68
N LYS A 209 -17.68 6.05 -3.54
CA LYS A 209 -18.46 6.63 -4.66
C LYS A 209 -17.68 7.65 -5.49
N GLY A 210 -16.38 7.38 -5.68
CA GLY A 210 -15.52 8.17 -6.56
C GLY A 210 -14.94 9.45 -5.94
N THR A 211 -15.09 9.67 -4.65
CA THR A 211 -14.53 10.81 -3.92
C THR A 211 -13.72 10.35 -2.71
N THR A 212 -12.80 11.19 -2.22
CA THR A 212 -12.18 11.04 -0.90
C THR A 212 -13.16 11.55 0.15
N VAL A 213 -13.56 10.66 1.06
CA VAL A 213 -14.53 10.98 2.12
C VAL A 213 -13.81 11.42 3.39
N ILE A 214 -12.75 10.68 3.78
CA ILE A 214 -11.96 10.94 4.98
C ILE A 214 -10.48 10.77 4.61
N SER A 215 -9.62 11.63 5.13
CA SER A 215 -8.17 11.50 5.00
C SER A 215 -7.51 12.01 6.28
N ASP A 216 -7.11 11.10 7.17
CA ASP A 216 -6.51 11.44 8.47
C ASP A 216 -5.72 10.23 9.04
N THR A 217 -5.21 10.38 10.26
CA THR A 217 -4.61 9.29 11.03
C THR A 217 -5.63 8.18 11.33
N PRO A 218 -5.18 6.93 11.54
CA PRO A 218 -6.09 5.80 11.85
C PRO A 218 -7.08 6.09 12.97
N ASN A 219 -6.61 6.67 14.09
CA ASN A 219 -7.47 6.93 15.25
C ASN A 219 -8.61 7.89 14.91
N LYS A 220 -8.33 8.96 14.18
CA LYS A 220 -9.35 9.92 13.75
C LYS A 220 -10.33 9.32 12.74
N VAL A 221 -9.85 8.46 11.83
CA VAL A 221 -10.73 7.76 10.89
C VAL A 221 -11.69 6.85 11.64
N LEU A 222 -11.23 6.17 12.70
CA LEU A 222 -12.05 5.29 13.53
C LEU A 222 -13.14 6.02 14.34
N GLU A 223 -13.00 7.33 14.57
CA GLU A 223 -14.04 8.16 15.21
C GLU A 223 -15.29 8.32 14.32
N HIS A 224 -15.19 8.02 13.01
CA HIS A 224 -16.28 8.08 12.03
C HIS A 224 -17.01 6.71 11.87
N ASP A 225 -17.15 5.92 12.91
CA ASP A 225 -17.66 4.55 12.93
C ASP A 225 -18.97 4.37 12.15
N ASN A 226 -19.96 5.24 12.41
CA ASN A 226 -21.27 5.22 11.78
C ASN A 226 -21.19 5.51 10.26
N GLU A 227 -20.30 6.40 9.84
CA GLU A 227 -20.09 6.74 8.44
C GLU A 227 -19.39 5.59 7.70
N LEU A 228 -18.37 5.01 8.30
CA LEU A 228 -17.65 3.84 7.80
C LEU A 228 -18.59 2.64 7.65
N ALA A 229 -19.43 2.36 8.65
CA ALA A 229 -20.41 1.28 8.60
C ALA A 229 -21.43 1.44 7.46
N ARG A 230 -21.91 2.67 7.19
CA ARG A 230 -22.80 2.97 6.05
C ARG A 230 -22.13 2.74 4.68
N MET A 231 -20.81 2.81 4.63
CA MET A 231 -20.03 2.50 3.43
C MET A 231 -19.72 0.99 3.29
N GLY A 232 -20.09 0.16 4.30
CA GLY A 232 -19.76 -1.27 4.36
C GLY A 232 -18.34 -1.54 4.85
N LEU A 233 -17.69 -0.57 5.47
CA LEU A 233 -16.40 -0.71 6.11
C LEU A 233 -16.61 -0.98 7.59
N LEU A 234 -16.47 -2.24 8.00
CA LEU A 234 -16.72 -2.65 9.39
C LEU A 234 -15.42 -2.53 10.20
N ILE A 235 -15.52 -1.87 11.33
CA ILE A 235 -14.43 -1.80 12.31
C ILE A 235 -14.21 -3.21 12.90
N PRO A 236 -12.95 -3.68 12.96
CA PRO A 236 -12.65 -4.97 13.58
C PRO A 236 -13.15 -5.06 15.01
N PRO A 237 -13.72 -6.20 15.44
CA PRO A 237 -14.42 -6.32 16.73
C PRO A 237 -13.61 -5.88 17.94
N MET A 238 -12.31 -6.19 17.99
CA MET A 238 -11.46 -5.78 19.12
C MET A 238 -11.18 -4.27 19.15
N ILE A 239 -11.06 -3.64 17.97
CA ILE A 239 -10.93 -2.18 17.87
C ILE A 239 -12.24 -1.52 18.30
N ASP A 240 -13.39 -2.00 17.79
CA ASP A 240 -14.73 -1.50 18.16
C ASP A 240 -14.99 -1.62 19.67
N LEU A 241 -14.68 -2.78 20.26
CA LEU A 241 -14.77 -2.97 21.71
C LEU A 241 -13.89 -1.98 22.47
N SER A 242 -12.63 -1.82 22.03
CA SER A 242 -11.69 -0.92 22.68
C SER A 242 -12.15 0.54 22.63
N LEU A 243 -12.68 1.00 21.48
CA LEU A 243 -13.26 2.34 21.34
C LEU A 243 -14.44 2.56 22.28
N LYS A 244 -15.32 1.57 22.39
CA LYS A 244 -16.48 1.63 23.32
C LYS A 244 -16.04 1.67 24.79
N LEU A 245 -15.06 0.85 25.17
CA LEU A 245 -14.51 0.85 26.53
C LEU A 245 -13.78 2.15 26.85
N SER A 246 -13.07 2.73 25.88
CA SER A 246 -12.43 4.03 26.05
C SER A 246 -13.43 5.16 26.28
N PHE A 247 -14.60 5.12 25.62
CA PHE A 247 -15.70 6.06 25.86
C PHE A 247 -16.19 6.04 27.31
N TYR A 248 -16.15 4.88 27.97
CA TYR A 248 -16.50 4.73 29.39
C TYR A 248 -15.30 4.94 30.34
N GLY A 249 -14.13 5.32 29.82
CA GLY A 249 -12.93 5.53 30.64
C GLY A 249 -12.33 4.25 31.22
N LEU A 250 -12.62 3.09 30.63
CA LEU A 250 -12.13 1.78 31.09
C LEU A 250 -10.79 1.39 30.46
N VAL A 251 -10.44 1.98 29.34
CA VAL A 251 -9.13 1.83 28.68
C VAL A 251 -8.70 3.17 28.08
N ASP A 252 -7.39 3.43 28.07
CA ASP A 252 -6.82 4.70 27.60
C ASP A 252 -6.26 4.61 26.16
N GLU A 253 -6.22 3.41 25.59
CA GLU A 253 -5.63 3.15 24.26
C GLU A 253 -6.45 2.11 23.49
N ILE A 254 -6.25 2.07 22.15
CA ILE A 254 -6.88 1.03 21.31
C ILE A 254 -6.11 -0.29 21.48
N ILE A 255 -6.79 -1.29 22.03
CA ILE A 255 -6.26 -2.63 22.29
C ILE A 255 -6.80 -3.60 21.24
N THR A 256 -5.89 -4.29 20.55
CA THR A 256 -6.22 -5.27 19.50
C THR A 256 -6.00 -6.71 19.92
N ASP A 257 -5.36 -6.93 21.05
CA ASP A 257 -5.04 -8.23 21.61
C ASP A 257 -6.02 -8.60 22.73
N VAL A 258 -6.60 -9.81 22.64
CA VAL A 258 -7.63 -10.28 23.60
C VAL A 258 -7.04 -10.49 24.98
N ASP A 259 -5.87 -11.13 25.08
CA ASP A 259 -5.26 -11.44 26.37
C ASP A 259 -4.89 -10.16 27.11
N ARG A 260 -4.35 -9.18 26.38
CA ARG A 260 -4.05 -7.84 26.91
C ARG A 260 -5.32 -7.11 27.37
N MET A 261 -6.43 -7.24 26.65
CA MET A 261 -7.71 -6.65 27.04
C MET A 261 -8.22 -7.26 28.36
N VAL A 262 -8.14 -8.58 28.46
CA VAL A 262 -8.50 -9.32 29.69
C VAL A 262 -7.64 -8.85 30.87
N ASP A 263 -6.32 -8.78 30.68
CA ASP A 263 -5.40 -8.34 31.74
C ASP A 263 -5.67 -6.92 32.27
N ILE A 264 -6.20 -6.03 31.42
CA ILE A 264 -6.52 -4.66 31.82
C ILE A 264 -7.88 -4.60 32.55
N LEU A 265 -8.86 -5.34 32.08
CA LEU A 265 -10.22 -5.29 32.63
C LEU A 265 -10.39 -6.11 33.92
N TRP A 266 -9.53 -7.09 34.18
CA TRP A 266 -9.59 -7.96 35.36
C TRP A 266 -8.48 -7.70 36.39
N LYS A 267 -7.79 -6.59 36.28
CA LYS A 267 -6.93 -6.03 37.34
C LYS A 267 -7.72 -5.08 38.21
#